data_56beb2a32650160654c5f1b2212c6bd3
#
_entry.id   56beb2a32650160654c5f1b2212c6bd3
#
_cell.length_a   1.000
_cell.length_b   1.000
_cell.length_c   1.000
_cell.angle_alpha   90.00
_cell.angle_beta   90.00
_cell.angle_gamma   90.00
#
_symmetry.space_group_name_H-M   'P 1'
#
loop_
_entity.id
_entity.type
_entity.pdbx_description
1 polymer ?
#
loop_
_entity_poly.entity_id
_entity_poly.type
_entity_poly.pdbx_seq_one_letter_code
_entity_poly.pdbx_strand_id
1 'polypeptide(L)'
;RMIGSDSPEAAIASYVRDHLAPIFCQESGRRRELLDTLECWFVCFGNQRQMAQLMHLHYNTVAYRLHQLWGILPGGQPEGDARLALQTALYLYRQRPDICKRS
;
A
#
# COMPACT_ATOMS: atom_id res chain seq x y z
N ARG A 1 -17.33 16.74 -22.75
CA ARG A 1 -16.95 16.13 -22.52
C ARG A 1 -15.87 16.18 -21.78
N MET A 2 -15.34 16.21 -21.10
CA MET A 2 -14.43 16.21 -20.51
C MET A 2 -13.52 15.45 -20.60
N ILE A 3 -12.69 15.55 -20.76
CA ILE A 3 -11.98 14.68 -21.26
C ILE A 3 -10.69 14.46 -20.65
N GLY A 4 -9.98 15.43 -20.17
CA GLY A 4 -8.69 15.28 -19.53
C GLY A 4 -8.74 14.37 -18.33
N SER A 5 -9.80 14.44 -17.57
CA SER A 5 -9.91 13.64 -16.37
C SER A 5 -10.29 12.20 -16.67
N ASP A 6 -10.58 11.90 -17.95
CA ASP A 6 -10.98 10.57 -18.32
C ASP A 6 -9.86 9.76 -18.94
N SER A 7 -8.62 10.26 -18.90
CA SER A 7 -7.52 9.52 -19.49
C SER A 7 -7.26 8.25 -18.65
N PRO A 8 -6.77 7.19 -19.28
CA PRO A 8 -6.42 5.99 -18.52
C PRO A 8 -5.42 6.26 -17.42
N GLU A 9 -4.45 7.11 -17.66
CA GLU A 9 -3.46 7.43 -16.65
C GLU A 9 -4.07 8.17 -15.47
N ALA A 10 -4.99 9.09 -15.74
CA ALA A 10 -5.65 9.81 -14.65
C ALA A 10 -6.50 8.87 -13.82
N ALA A 11 -7.18 7.91 -14.47
CA ALA A 11 -7.99 6.94 -13.76
C ALA A 11 -7.13 6.03 -12.88
N ILE A 12 -5.99 5.59 -13.38
CA ILE A 12 -5.10 4.74 -12.60
C ILE A 12 -4.55 5.53 -11.41
N ALA A 13 -4.11 6.76 -11.64
CA ALA A 13 -3.58 7.59 -10.55
C ALA A 13 -4.63 7.82 -9.48
N SER A 14 -5.86 8.07 -9.88
CA SER A 14 -6.95 8.28 -8.93
C SER A 14 -7.21 7.03 -8.10
N TYR A 15 -7.23 5.87 -8.75
CA TYR A 15 -7.45 4.61 -8.05
C TYR A 15 -6.35 4.36 -7.03
N VAL A 16 -5.10 4.56 -7.43
CA VAL A 16 -3.96 4.35 -6.54
C VAL A 16 -4.05 5.30 -5.34
N ARG A 17 -4.31 6.58 -5.59
CA ARG A 17 -4.40 7.55 -4.51
C ARG A 17 -5.55 7.24 -3.57
N ASP A 18 -6.69 6.84 -4.12
CA ASP A 18 -7.86 6.55 -3.28
C ASP A 18 -7.58 5.45 -2.27
N HIS A 19 -6.78 4.47 -2.65
CA HIS A 19 -6.52 3.33 -1.78
C HIS A 19 -5.27 3.49 -0.93
N LEU A 20 -4.27 4.23 -1.40
CA LEU A 20 -3.00 4.37 -0.69
C LEU A 20 -2.80 5.73 -0.03
N ALA A 21 -3.81 6.61 -0.10
CA ALA A 21 -3.68 7.95 0.46
C ALA A 21 -3.23 7.97 1.93
N PRO A 22 -3.77 7.13 2.81
CA PRO A 22 -3.30 7.17 4.20
C PRO A 22 -1.81 6.91 4.35
N ILE A 23 -1.25 6.08 3.49
CA ILE A 23 0.19 5.81 3.51
C ILE A 23 0.94 6.97 2.87
N PHE A 24 0.43 7.49 1.76
CA PHE A 24 1.08 8.61 1.07
C PHE A 24 1.14 9.87 1.93
N CYS A 25 0.25 10.01 2.90
CA CYS A 25 0.24 11.17 3.79
C CYS A 25 1.34 11.14 4.82
N GLN A 26 2.02 10.01 4.97
CA GLN A 26 3.10 9.89 5.94
C GLN A 26 4.38 10.51 5.38
N GLU A 27 5.32 10.89 6.27
CA GLU A 27 6.59 11.41 5.77
C GLU A 27 7.34 10.31 5.01
N SER A 28 8.31 10.69 4.19
CA SER A 28 8.84 9.81 3.16
C SER A 28 9.47 8.52 3.70
N GLY A 29 10.21 8.60 4.79
CA GLY A 29 10.83 7.40 5.36
C GLY A 29 9.81 6.42 5.87
N ARG A 30 8.81 6.95 6.58
CA ARG A 30 7.74 6.12 7.10
C ARG A 30 6.87 5.57 5.98
N ARG A 31 6.63 6.38 4.96
CA ARG A 31 5.85 5.94 3.79
C ARG A 31 6.49 4.72 3.15
N ARG A 32 7.81 4.77 2.93
CA ARG A 32 8.52 3.64 2.33
C ARG A 32 8.39 2.40 3.21
N GLU A 33 8.60 2.58 4.50
CA GLU A 33 8.51 1.47 5.44
C GLU A 33 7.14 0.81 5.41
N LEU A 34 6.09 1.63 5.39
CA LEU A 34 4.72 1.12 5.38
C LEU A 34 4.39 0.42 4.06
N LEU A 35 4.85 0.98 2.94
CA LEU A 35 4.63 0.35 1.64
C LEU A 35 5.35 -0.99 1.56
N ASP A 36 6.59 -1.04 2.03
CA ASP A 36 7.35 -2.30 2.02
C ASP A 36 6.69 -3.34 2.91
N THR A 37 6.20 -2.92 4.06
CA THR A 37 5.52 -3.83 4.99
C THR A 37 4.25 -4.38 4.35
N LEU A 38 3.47 -3.51 3.71
CA LEU A 38 2.24 -3.93 3.05
C LEU A 38 2.53 -4.91 1.92
N GLU A 39 3.53 -4.59 1.12
CA GLU A 39 3.89 -5.47 0.02
C GLU A 39 4.32 -6.84 0.53
N CYS A 40 5.14 -6.86 1.56
CA CYS A 40 5.60 -8.11 2.13
C CYS A 40 4.44 -8.92 2.71
N TRP A 41 3.47 -8.22 3.30
CA TRP A 41 2.28 -8.87 3.85
C TRP A 41 1.52 -9.63 2.77
N PHE A 42 1.35 -9.00 1.59
CA PHE A 42 0.69 -9.68 0.47
C PHE A 42 1.52 -10.86 -0.04
N VAL A 43 2.82 -10.66 -0.19
CA VAL A 43 3.71 -11.71 -0.69
C VAL A 43 3.69 -12.94 0.23
N CYS A 44 3.64 -12.71 1.52
CA CYS A 44 3.69 -13.79 2.52
C CYS A 44 2.30 -14.25 2.95
N PHE A 45 1.24 -13.74 2.32
CA PHE A 45 -0.13 -14.11 2.68
C PHE A 45 -0.39 -13.93 4.17
N GLY A 46 0.19 -12.88 4.74
CA GLY A 46 -0.03 -12.54 6.14
C GLY A 46 0.78 -13.34 7.13
N ASN A 47 1.67 -14.19 6.68
CA ASN A 47 2.49 -15.00 7.59
C ASN A 47 3.62 -14.15 8.17
N GLN A 48 3.50 -13.77 9.44
CA GLN A 48 4.43 -12.84 10.05
C GLN A 48 5.83 -13.40 10.23
N ARG A 49 5.96 -14.71 10.40
CA ARG A 49 7.30 -15.32 10.50
C ARG A 49 8.04 -15.23 9.19
N GLN A 50 7.34 -15.50 8.09
CA GLN A 50 7.94 -15.36 6.77
C GLN A 50 8.29 -13.90 6.48
N MET A 51 7.41 -12.98 6.89
CA MET A 51 7.70 -11.57 6.71
C MET A 51 8.98 -11.17 7.44
N ALA A 52 9.11 -11.63 8.68
CA ALA A 52 10.30 -11.31 9.46
C ALA A 52 11.57 -11.82 8.77
N GLN A 53 11.51 -13.01 8.20
CA GLN A 53 12.64 -13.58 7.47
C GLN A 53 12.98 -12.76 6.23
N LEU A 54 11.96 -12.43 5.43
CA LEU A 54 12.19 -11.69 4.20
C LEU A 54 12.68 -10.27 4.46
N MET A 55 12.17 -9.64 5.50
CA MET A 55 12.52 -8.27 5.82
C MET A 55 13.76 -8.16 6.70
N HIS A 56 14.29 -9.29 7.14
CA HIS A 56 15.43 -9.33 8.06
C HIS A 56 15.16 -8.55 9.32
N LEU A 57 13.96 -8.74 9.88
CA LEU A 57 13.52 -8.06 11.09
C LEU A 57 13.09 -9.06 12.13
N HIS A 58 13.10 -8.62 13.38
CA HIS A 58 12.54 -9.42 14.45
C HIS A 58 11.03 -9.54 14.28
N TYR A 59 10.49 -10.69 14.68
CA TYR A 59 9.05 -10.94 14.57
C TYR A 59 8.22 -9.83 15.21
N ASN A 60 8.64 -9.38 16.40
CA ASN A 60 7.90 -8.35 17.12
C ASN A 60 7.92 -7.02 16.37
N THR A 61 9.00 -6.73 15.66
CA THR A 61 9.09 -5.51 14.85
C THR A 61 8.08 -5.57 13.71
N VAL A 62 7.97 -6.73 13.08
CA VAL A 62 6.98 -6.92 12.02
C VAL A 62 5.58 -6.72 12.56
N ALA A 63 5.29 -7.34 13.71
CA ALA A 63 3.97 -7.21 14.33
C ALA A 63 3.65 -5.75 14.64
N TYR A 64 4.62 -5.01 15.15
CA TYR A 64 4.44 -3.60 15.47
C TYR A 64 4.15 -2.78 14.18
N ARG A 65 4.91 -3.03 13.12
CA ARG A 65 4.71 -2.32 11.87
C ARG A 65 3.35 -2.62 11.26
N LEU A 66 2.91 -3.87 11.35
CA LEU A 66 1.58 -4.24 10.87
C LEU A 66 0.50 -3.54 11.69
N HIS A 67 0.68 -3.50 13.01
CA HIS A 67 -0.28 -2.81 13.86
C HIS A 67 -0.41 -1.34 13.47
N GLN A 68 0.71 -0.69 13.20
CA GLN A 68 0.69 0.70 12.78
C GLN A 68 0.04 0.86 11.41
N LEU A 69 0.34 -0.05 10.49
CA LEU A 69 -0.23 0.00 9.15
C LEU A 69 -1.75 -0.13 9.21
N TRP A 70 -2.24 -1.11 9.97
CA TRP A 70 -3.69 -1.29 10.09
C TRP A 70 -4.34 -0.12 10.81
N GLY A 71 -3.60 0.56 11.66
CA GLY A 71 -4.13 1.71 12.38
C GLY A 71 -4.40 2.91 11.49
N ILE A 72 -3.67 3.06 10.39
CA ILE A 72 -3.89 4.19 9.49
C ILE A 72 -4.81 3.86 8.32
N LEU A 73 -5.04 2.58 8.05
CA LEU A 73 -5.93 2.20 6.96
C LEU A 73 -7.37 2.17 7.43
N PRO A 74 -8.31 2.70 6.64
CA PRO A 74 -9.72 2.63 7.02
C PRO A 74 -10.16 1.18 7.15
N GLY A 75 -10.78 0.85 8.27
CA GLY A 75 -11.24 -0.50 8.49
C GLY A 75 -10.19 -1.48 8.98
N GLY A 76 -8.95 -1.03 9.16
CA GLY A 76 -7.90 -1.90 9.68
C GLY A 76 -7.38 -2.88 8.64
N GLN A 77 -7.04 -4.09 9.11
CA GLN A 77 -6.54 -5.11 8.21
C GLN A 77 -7.55 -5.40 7.11
N PRO A 78 -7.13 -5.31 5.83
CA PRO A 78 -8.09 -5.47 4.74
C PRO A 78 -8.49 -6.92 4.54
N GLU A 79 -9.74 -7.14 4.13
CA GLU A 79 -10.27 -8.45 3.87
C GLU A 79 -11.15 -8.38 2.63
N GLY A 80 -11.35 -9.52 1.99
CA GLY A 80 -12.27 -9.62 0.87
C GLY A 80 -11.95 -8.65 -0.26
N ASP A 81 -12.97 -7.94 -0.70
CA ASP A 81 -12.82 -7.00 -1.81
C ASP A 81 -11.86 -5.86 -1.48
N ALA A 82 -11.86 -5.41 -0.24
CA ALA A 82 -10.95 -4.35 0.18
C ALA A 82 -9.49 -4.81 0.08
N ARG A 83 -9.24 -6.07 0.40
CA ARG A 83 -7.91 -6.63 0.29
C ARG A 83 -7.44 -6.67 -1.16
N LEU A 84 -8.32 -7.12 -2.05
CA LEU A 84 -7.99 -7.18 -3.47
C LEU A 84 -7.76 -5.78 -4.04
N ALA A 85 -8.60 -4.84 -3.66
CA ALA A 85 -8.46 -3.47 -4.15
C ALA A 85 -7.15 -2.84 -3.69
N LEU A 86 -6.78 -3.07 -2.44
CA LEU A 86 -5.53 -2.53 -1.91
C LEU A 86 -4.33 -3.17 -2.60
N GLN A 87 -4.38 -4.48 -2.81
CA GLN A 87 -3.31 -5.18 -3.50
C GLN A 87 -3.16 -4.68 -4.93
N THR A 88 -4.28 -4.47 -5.61
CA THR A 88 -4.25 -3.94 -6.97
C THR A 88 -3.65 -2.55 -7.02
N ALA A 89 -4.04 -1.69 -6.08
CA ALA A 89 -3.51 -0.33 -6.04
C ALA A 89 -1.99 -0.36 -5.81
N LEU A 90 -1.54 -1.21 -4.91
CA LEU A 90 -0.11 -1.33 -4.64
C LEU A 90 0.65 -1.83 -5.87
N TYR A 91 0.09 -2.82 -6.56
CA TYR A 91 0.71 -3.34 -7.77
C TYR A 91 0.85 -2.24 -8.82
N LEU A 92 -0.22 -1.49 -9.05
CA LEU A 92 -0.20 -0.42 -10.03
C LEU A 92 0.83 0.66 -9.66
N TYR A 93 0.89 1.00 -8.39
CA TYR A 93 1.85 1.98 -7.93
C TYR A 93 3.29 1.51 -8.16
N ARG A 94 3.59 0.24 -7.89
CA ARG A 94 4.93 -0.30 -8.11
C ARG A 94 5.31 -0.31 -9.59
N GLN A 95 4.33 -0.49 -10.47
CA GLN A 95 4.60 -0.44 -11.91
C GLN A 95 4.87 0.97 -12.39
N ARG A 96 4.17 1.95 -11.83
CA ARG A 96 4.28 3.35 -12.25
C ARG A 96 4.34 4.26 -11.03
N PRO A 97 5.46 4.22 -10.27
CA PRO A 97 5.52 5.04 -9.06
C PRO A 97 5.45 6.54 -9.31
N ASP A 98 5.78 6.98 -10.52
CA ASP A 98 5.72 8.39 -10.88
C ASP A 98 4.31 8.90 -11.17
N ILE A 99 3.35 7.99 -11.32
CA ILE A 99 2.02 8.38 -11.78
C ILE A 99 1.32 9.30 -10.79
N CYS A 100 1.62 9.15 -9.50
CA CYS A 100 1.00 9.96 -8.47
C CYS A 100 1.79 11.22 -8.11
N LYS A 101 2.99 11.36 -8.66
CA LYS A 101 3.82 12.53 -8.35
C LYS A 101 3.39 13.77 -9.10
N ARG A 102 2.59 13.56 -10.14
CA ARG A 102 2.19 14.66 -10.99
C ARG A 102 0.99 15.40 -10.47
N SER A 103 0.44 14.92 -9.43
CA SER A 103 -0.70 15.64 -8.89
C SER A 103 -0.32 16.69 -7.91
#